data_d6572f5b284446ddf5e62f8c40e1dbba
#
_entry.id   d6572f5b284446ddf5e62f8c40e1dbba
#
_cell.length_a   1.000
_cell.length_b   1.000
_cell.length_c   1.000
_cell.angle_alpha   90.00
_cell.angle_beta   90.00
_cell.angle_gamma   90.00
#
_symmetry.space_group_name_H-M   'P 1'
#
loop_
_entity.id
_entity.type
_entity.pdbx_description
1 polymer ?
#
loop_
_entity_poly.entity_id
_entity_poly.type
_entity_poly.pdbx_seq_one_letter_code
_entity_poly.pdbx_strand_id
1 'polypeptide(L)'
;MWAETSAHLAREGTITRLTSHFTAREPWLFVGCGSSYYLSQLVCAIWMRDFSIPCMAVPASELLFAPEETLRRSGATQVVFVSRSGETTEVMRAAKLLRQRSDVRTLGVTCNTASPFGHLCTHVFTLPWADEKSTVMTRSFTSILLSFQRLGAQLQGDTALASSLDALPRLAQPWLDTNAASIRKFATQRRFADYVFLGQGAHYWLAQEAALKITEMSASYAQAYHTLEFRHGPRSIAGAATLITFFVSDAAAEEEALLVSELKSLGAANLVIVNRSTPQLASASDLLVALNVDAPEFARFPMAAIPAHLLGTAVGLRKGLDPDSPKNLTRAVVLAAPAKSTEASSAARRKVNA
;
A
#
# COMPACT_ATOMS: atom_id res chain seq x y z
N MET A 1 13.91 -11.47 -2.43
CA MET A 1 12.77 -10.86 -3.12
C MET A 1 13.07 -9.55 -3.81
N TRP A 2 13.45 -8.45 -3.10
CA TRP A 2 13.78 -7.18 -3.79
C TRP A 2 14.92 -7.35 -4.79
N ALA A 3 15.97 -8.10 -4.44
CA ALA A 3 17.07 -8.41 -5.37
C ALA A 3 16.57 -9.19 -6.60
N GLU A 4 15.65 -10.13 -6.42
CA GLU A 4 15.00 -10.86 -7.51
C GLU A 4 14.12 -9.92 -8.34
N THR A 5 13.39 -9.01 -7.69
CA THR A 5 12.58 -7.99 -8.36
C THR A 5 13.46 -7.10 -9.25
N SER A 6 14.52 -6.50 -8.69
CA SER A 6 15.47 -5.68 -9.46
C SER A 6 16.11 -6.47 -10.60
N ALA A 7 16.55 -7.72 -10.34
CA ALA A 7 17.17 -8.57 -11.33
C ALA A 7 16.21 -8.95 -12.48
N HIS A 8 14.94 -9.22 -12.17
CA HIS A 8 13.92 -9.53 -13.19
C HIS A 8 13.60 -8.30 -14.03
N LEU A 9 13.41 -7.14 -13.38
CA LEU A 9 13.14 -5.90 -14.08
C LEU A 9 14.28 -5.48 -15.02
N ALA A 10 15.54 -5.78 -14.64
CA ALA A 10 16.72 -5.44 -15.44
C ALA A 10 16.95 -6.43 -16.60
N ARG A 11 16.85 -7.76 -16.33
CA ARG A 11 17.31 -8.80 -17.28
C ARG A 11 16.32 -9.15 -18.37
N GLU A 12 15.03 -9.12 -18.12
CA GLU A 12 14.03 -9.64 -19.05
C GLU A 12 13.43 -8.57 -19.98
N GLY A 13 13.96 -7.36 -19.96
CA GLY A 13 13.38 -6.26 -20.74
C GLY A 13 11.91 -5.96 -20.37
N THR A 14 11.47 -6.45 -19.18
CA THR A 14 10.07 -6.33 -18.75
C THR A 14 9.64 -4.87 -18.68
N ILE A 15 10.46 -4.02 -18.08
CA ILE A 15 10.18 -2.57 -18.02
C ILE A 15 10.19 -1.98 -19.43
N THR A 16 11.17 -2.30 -20.26
CA THR A 16 11.24 -1.83 -21.66
C THR A 16 10.00 -2.23 -22.46
N ARG A 17 9.52 -3.47 -22.27
CA ARG A 17 8.29 -3.94 -22.89
C ARG A 17 7.06 -3.18 -22.37
N LEU A 18 6.98 -2.89 -21.07
CA LEU A 18 5.88 -2.10 -20.53
C LEU A 18 5.91 -0.67 -21.06
N THR A 19 7.07 -0.02 -21.13
CA THR A 19 7.21 1.35 -21.65
C THR A 19 7.03 1.46 -23.17
N SER A 20 7.03 0.36 -23.91
CA SER A 20 6.62 0.38 -25.33
C SER A 20 5.09 0.43 -25.51
N HIS A 21 4.33 0.12 -24.48
CA HIS A 21 2.85 0.12 -24.51
C HIS A 21 2.23 1.17 -23.63
N PHE A 22 2.93 1.62 -22.59
CA PHE A 22 2.45 2.56 -21.59
C PHE A 22 3.35 3.80 -21.54
N THR A 23 2.76 4.97 -21.30
CA THR A 23 3.47 6.25 -21.38
C THR A 23 3.22 7.14 -20.16
N ALA A 24 4.18 7.98 -19.81
CA ALA A 24 4.04 8.99 -18.76
C ALA A 24 3.09 10.15 -19.14
N ARG A 25 2.79 10.32 -20.43
CA ARG A 25 2.04 11.48 -20.95
C ARG A 25 0.52 11.32 -20.84
N GLU A 26 0.05 10.10 -20.74
CA GLU A 26 -1.37 9.79 -20.64
C GLU A 26 -1.77 9.48 -19.20
N PRO A 27 -2.99 9.86 -18.77
CA PRO A 27 -3.45 9.61 -17.42
C PRO A 27 -3.59 8.11 -17.11
N TRP A 28 -3.22 7.74 -15.88
CA TRP A 28 -3.30 6.38 -15.36
C TRP A 28 -4.40 6.25 -14.31
N LEU A 29 -5.10 5.12 -14.31
CA LEU A 29 -6.00 4.73 -13.24
C LEU A 29 -5.50 3.44 -12.59
N PHE A 30 -5.21 3.50 -11.31
CA PHE A 30 -4.84 2.32 -10.52
C PHE A 30 -6.06 1.80 -9.76
N VAL A 31 -6.25 0.48 -9.79
CA VAL A 31 -7.44 -0.18 -9.21
C VAL A 31 -6.98 -1.34 -8.33
N GLY A 32 -7.39 -1.34 -7.06
CA GLY A 32 -7.03 -2.39 -6.11
C GLY A 32 -8.01 -2.51 -4.96
N CYS A 33 -7.76 -3.46 -4.04
CA CYS A 33 -8.50 -3.62 -2.79
C CYS A 33 -7.53 -3.76 -1.61
N GLY A 34 -7.88 -3.21 -0.43
CA GLY A 34 -7.05 -3.31 0.77
C GLY A 34 -5.63 -2.80 0.55
N SER A 35 -4.60 -3.59 0.91
CA SER A 35 -3.19 -3.24 0.70
C SER A 35 -2.87 -2.89 -0.75
N SER A 36 -3.49 -3.56 -1.73
CA SER A 36 -3.30 -3.23 -3.14
C SER A 36 -3.87 -1.85 -3.50
N TYR A 37 -4.94 -1.42 -2.85
CA TYR A 37 -5.47 -0.08 -3.01
C TYR A 37 -4.57 0.98 -2.35
N TYR A 38 -4.11 0.76 -1.11
CA TYR A 38 -3.20 1.70 -0.44
C TYR A 38 -1.85 1.80 -1.16
N LEU A 39 -1.33 0.68 -1.68
CA LEU A 39 -0.18 0.66 -2.58
C LEU A 39 -0.42 1.53 -3.82
N SER A 40 -1.58 1.38 -4.46
CA SER A 40 -1.96 2.15 -5.64
C SER A 40 -2.01 3.65 -5.35
N GLN A 41 -2.58 4.06 -4.22
CA GLN A 41 -2.60 5.45 -3.76
C GLN A 41 -1.19 5.98 -3.50
N LEU A 42 -0.34 5.18 -2.85
CA LEU A 42 1.06 5.55 -2.60
C LEU A 42 1.82 5.75 -3.92
N VAL A 43 1.65 4.82 -4.87
CA VAL A 43 2.24 4.94 -6.21
C VAL A 43 1.77 6.21 -6.91
N CYS A 44 0.46 6.50 -6.89
CA CYS A 44 -0.09 7.71 -7.48
C CYS A 44 0.48 8.98 -6.83
N ALA A 45 0.57 9.01 -5.49
CA ALA A 45 1.14 10.16 -4.78
C ALA A 45 2.61 10.42 -5.19
N ILE A 46 3.40 9.35 -5.32
CA ILE A 46 4.79 9.41 -5.79
C ILE A 46 4.84 9.87 -7.25
N TRP A 47 4.06 9.24 -8.13
CA TRP A 47 4.11 9.51 -9.56
C TRP A 47 3.68 10.93 -9.91
N MET A 48 2.64 11.44 -9.25
CA MET A 48 2.19 12.83 -9.47
C MET A 48 3.21 13.85 -8.95
N ARG A 49 3.76 13.62 -7.74
CA ARG A 49 4.68 14.59 -7.11
C ARG A 49 6.07 14.56 -7.75
N ASP A 50 6.63 13.36 -7.93
CA ASP A 50 8.06 13.21 -8.23
C ASP A 50 8.32 12.99 -9.72
N PHE A 51 7.32 12.47 -10.47
CA PHE A 51 7.44 12.18 -11.90
C PHE A 51 6.51 13.00 -12.79
N SER A 52 5.62 13.81 -12.22
CA SER A 52 4.61 14.54 -12.99
C SER A 52 3.78 13.63 -13.92
N ILE A 53 3.59 12.37 -13.54
CA ILE A 53 2.75 11.42 -14.26
C ILE A 53 1.32 11.56 -13.73
N PRO A 54 0.34 11.96 -14.56
CA PRO A 54 -1.04 12.10 -14.10
C PRO A 54 -1.63 10.74 -13.79
N CYS A 55 -2.07 10.56 -12.54
CA CYS A 55 -2.67 9.30 -12.11
C CYS A 55 -3.67 9.47 -10.96
N MET A 56 -4.59 8.52 -10.88
CA MET A 56 -5.58 8.40 -9.82
C MET A 56 -5.65 6.94 -9.37
N ALA A 57 -5.93 6.70 -8.09
CA ALA A 57 -6.21 5.36 -7.61
C ALA A 57 -7.60 5.31 -6.98
N VAL A 58 -8.30 4.19 -7.22
CA VAL A 58 -9.64 3.93 -6.67
C VAL A 58 -9.73 2.50 -6.14
N PRO A 59 -10.58 2.23 -5.13
CA PRO A 59 -10.93 0.86 -4.81
C PRO A 59 -11.70 0.23 -5.99
N ALA A 60 -11.55 -1.07 -6.18
CA ALA A 60 -12.14 -1.77 -7.32
C ALA A 60 -13.68 -1.62 -7.40
N SER A 61 -14.34 -1.45 -6.25
CA SER A 61 -15.77 -1.21 -6.16
C SER A 61 -16.21 0.09 -6.88
N GLU A 62 -15.42 1.16 -6.80
CA GLU A 62 -15.74 2.42 -7.50
C GLU A 62 -15.80 2.23 -9.02
N LEU A 63 -14.78 1.57 -9.58
CA LEU A 63 -14.79 1.26 -11.01
C LEU A 63 -15.89 0.24 -11.38
N LEU A 64 -16.18 -0.71 -10.48
CA LEU A 64 -17.18 -1.74 -10.72
C LEU A 64 -18.61 -1.17 -10.78
N PHE A 65 -18.94 -0.25 -9.89
CA PHE A 65 -20.32 0.28 -9.78
C PHE A 65 -20.55 1.60 -10.54
N ALA A 66 -19.49 2.34 -10.86
CA ALA A 66 -19.58 3.58 -11.62
C ALA A 66 -18.46 3.68 -12.69
N PRO A 67 -18.38 2.74 -13.66
CA PRO A 67 -17.25 2.67 -14.58
C PRO A 67 -17.11 3.92 -15.46
N GLU A 68 -18.18 4.43 -16.04
CA GLU A 68 -18.13 5.58 -16.93
C GLU A 68 -17.78 6.88 -16.19
N GLU A 69 -18.29 7.05 -14.98
CA GLU A 69 -17.96 8.20 -14.14
C GLU A 69 -16.50 8.14 -13.70
N THR A 70 -16.02 6.98 -13.26
CA THR A 70 -14.65 6.78 -12.80
C THR A 70 -13.65 7.03 -13.93
N LEU A 71 -13.90 6.50 -15.12
CA LEU A 71 -13.05 6.73 -16.30
C LEU A 71 -13.09 8.20 -16.73
N ARG A 72 -14.24 8.83 -16.79
CA ARG A 72 -14.38 10.25 -17.14
C ARG A 72 -13.66 11.15 -16.13
N ARG A 73 -13.79 10.89 -14.83
CA ARG A 73 -13.13 11.66 -13.75
C ARG A 73 -11.62 11.50 -13.77
N SER A 74 -11.11 10.30 -14.03
CA SER A 74 -9.67 10.05 -14.13
C SER A 74 -9.07 10.51 -15.46
N GLY A 75 -9.88 10.60 -16.51
CA GLY A 75 -9.40 10.81 -17.89
C GLY A 75 -8.48 9.69 -18.39
N ALA A 76 -8.46 8.53 -17.69
CA ALA A 76 -7.47 7.50 -17.89
C ALA A 76 -7.68 6.72 -19.18
N THR A 77 -6.60 6.58 -19.95
CA THR A 77 -6.47 5.68 -21.08
C THR A 77 -5.63 4.44 -20.73
N GLN A 78 -5.02 4.43 -19.56
CA GLN A 78 -4.16 3.39 -19.03
C GLN A 78 -4.68 2.95 -17.65
N VAL A 79 -5.14 1.71 -17.52
CA VAL A 79 -5.74 1.18 -16.28
C VAL A 79 -4.92 0.02 -15.74
N VAL A 80 -4.50 0.14 -14.48
CA VAL A 80 -3.71 -0.88 -13.77
C VAL A 80 -4.56 -1.58 -12.73
N PHE A 81 -4.71 -2.88 -12.84
CA PHE A 81 -5.35 -3.72 -11.83
C PHE A 81 -4.28 -4.37 -10.95
N VAL A 82 -4.27 -4.03 -9.67
CA VAL A 82 -3.31 -4.57 -8.70
C VAL A 82 -4.01 -5.58 -7.80
N SER A 83 -3.57 -6.84 -7.87
CA SER A 83 -4.07 -7.92 -7.00
C SER A 83 -2.99 -8.96 -6.78
N ARG A 84 -2.46 -9.08 -5.54
CA ARG A 84 -1.43 -10.07 -5.23
C ARG A 84 -1.86 -11.49 -5.64
N SER A 85 -3.04 -11.89 -5.21
CA SER A 85 -3.60 -13.23 -5.52
C SER A 85 -4.00 -13.37 -7.00
N GLY A 86 -4.34 -12.24 -7.65
CA GLY A 86 -4.91 -12.23 -8.98
C GLY A 86 -6.30 -12.88 -9.07
N GLU A 87 -7.02 -13.00 -7.93
CA GLU A 87 -8.31 -13.71 -7.82
C GLU A 87 -9.37 -12.90 -7.07
N THR A 88 -9.03 -11.71 -6.54
CA THR A 88 -9.99 -10.86 -5.82
C THR A 88 -11.18 -10.53 -6.71
N THR A 89 -12.37 -10.93 -6.29
CA THR A 89 -13.59 -10.89 -7.11
C THR A 89 -13.89 -9.50 -7.67
N GLU A 90 -13.79 -8.45 -6.86
CA GLU A 90 -14.09 -7.08 -7.29
C GLU A 90 -13.10 -6.63 -8.37
N VAL A 91 -11.81 -6.93 -8.20
CA VAL A 91 -10.77 -6.58 -9.19
C VAL A 91 -10.97 -7.35 -10.49
N MET A 92 -11.27 -8.66 -10.40
CA MET A 92 -11.54 -9.48 -11.59
C MET A 92 -12.79 -9.02 -12.35
N ARG A 93 -13.85 -8.65 -11.63
CA ARG A 93 -15.08 -8.12 -12.24
C ARG A 93 -14.85 -6.76 -12.90
N ALA A 94 -14.11 -5.87 -12.25
CA ALA A 94 -13.72 -4.58 -12.80
C ALA A 94 -12.84 -4.74 -14.06
N ALA A 95 -11.85 -5.65 -14.04
CA ALA A 95 -11.03 -5.94 -15.22
C ALA A 95 -11.87 -6.51 -16.38
N LYS A 96 -12.85 -7.38 -16.07
CA LYS A 96 -13.77 -7.93 -17.07
C LYS A 96 -14.64 -6.86 -17.74
N LEU A 97 -15.06 -5.82 -17.00
CA LEU A 97 -15.81 -4.69 -17.57
C LEU A 97 -15.02 -3.96 -18.64
N LEU A 98 -13.71 -3.80 -18.44
CA LEU A 98 -12.86 -3.05 -19.37
C LEU A 98 -12.28 -3.90 -20.50
N ARG A 99 -12.44 -5.23 -20.46
CA ARG A 99 -11.84 -6.16 -21.44
C ARG A 99 -12.20 -5.83 -22.90
N GLN A 100 -13.42 -5.36 -23.16
CA GLN A 100 -13.91 -5.08 -24.51
C GLN A 100 -13.76 -3.61 -24.92
N ARG A 101 -13.19 -2.78 -24.06
CA ARG A 101 -12.97 -1.36 -24.35
C ARG A 101 -11.67 -1.18 -25.13
N SER A 102 -11.77 -0.59 -26.32
CA SER A 102 -10.62 -0.26 -27.17
C SER A 102 -9.96 1.08 -26.84
N ASP A 103 -10.66 1.91 -26.05
CA ASP A 103 -10.21 3.25 -25.64
C ASP A 103 -9.29 3.24 -24.39
N VAL A 104 -9.11 2.08 -23.74
CA VAL A 104 -8.22 1.92 -22.60
C VAL A 104 -7.27 0.73 -22.80
N ARG A 105 -6.00 0.91 -22.40
CA ARG A 105 -5.02 -0.17 -22.25
C ARG A 105 -5.02 -0.65 -20.81
N THR A 106 -5.01 -1.96 -20.59
CA THR A 106 -5.09 -2.53 -19.25
C THR A 106 -3.83 -3.32 -18.91
N LEU A 107 -3.35 -3.14 -17.66
CA LEU A 107 -2.22 -3.86 -17.07
C LEU A 107 -2.68 -4.60 -15.81
N GLY A 108 -2.62 -5.93 -15.80
CA GLY A 108 -2.80 -6.74 -14.60
C GLY A 108 -1.46 -6.93 -13.89
N VAL A 109 -1.38 -6.62 -12.59
CA VAL A 109 -0.19 -6.82 -11.76
C VAL A 109 -0.51 -7.80 -10.64
N THR A 110 0.22 -8.93 -10.59
CA THR A 110 -0.08 -10.02 -9.64
C THR A 110 1.17 -10.82 -9.28
N CYS A 111 1.13 -11.52 -8.12
CA CYS A 111 2.13 -12.52 -7.77
C CYS A 111 1.75 -13.95 -8.24
N ASN A 112 0.54 -14.14 -8.77
CA ASN A 112 0.03 -15.43 -9.23
C ASN A 112 0.12 -15.54 -10.76
N THR A 113 0.99 -16.43 -11.26
CA THR A 113 1.15 -16.67 -12.70
C THR A 113 -0.07 -17.33 -13.36
N ALA A 114 -0.91 -18.00 -12.57
CA ALA A 114 -2.16 -18.62 -13.04
C ALA A 114 -3.38 -17.69 -12.95
N SER A 115 -3.16 -16.41 -12.62
CA SER A 115 -4.24 -15.43 -12.51
C SER A 115 -5.01 -15.26 -13.82
N PRO A 116 -6.35 -15.09 -13.77
CA PRO A 116 -7.18 -14.75 -14.90
C PRO A 116 -6.79 -13.46 -15.64
N PHE A 117 -5.89 -12.63 -15.10
CA PHE A 117 -5.42 -11.40 -15.77
C PHE A 117 -4.92 -11.64 -17.19
N GLY A 118 -4.30 -12.79 -17.46
CA GLY A 118 -3.84 -13.16 -18.80
C GLY A 118 -4.94 -13.13 -19.88
N HIS A 119 -6.22 -13.27 -19.45
CA HIS A 119 -7.39 -13.24 -20.32
C HIS A 119 -8.24 -11.98 -20.18
N LEU A 120 -7.99 -11.17 -19.15
CA LEU A 120 -8.79 -10.00 -18.82
C LEU A 120 -8.09 -8.68 -19.15
N CYS A 121 -6.76 -8.65 -19.14
CA CYS A 121 -5.97 -7.45 -19.40
C CYS A 121 -5.19 -7.57 -20.71
N THR A 122 -4.91 -6.43 -21.34
CA THR A 122 -4.08 -6.38 -22.58
C THR A 122 -2.62 -6.74 -22.30
N HIS A 123 -2.15 -6.43 -21.08
CA HIS A 123 -0.80 -6.75 -20.62
C HIS A 123 -0.87 -7.30 -19.19
N VAL A 124 0.10 -8.15 -18.83
CA VAL A 124 0.25 -8.68 -17.48
C VAL A 124 1.71 -8.57 -17.03
N PHE A 125 1.88 -8.14 -15.81
CA PHE A 125 3.14 -8.16 -15.09
C PHE A 125 3.03 -9.05 -13.86
N THR A 126 3.81 -10.14 -13.83
CA THR A 126 3.79 -11.11 -12.75
C THR A 126 5.07 -11.07 -11.92
N LEU A 127 4.91 -11.19 -10.59
CA LEU A 127 6.02 -11.23 -9.62
C LEU A 127 5.94 -12.51 -8.75
N PRO A 128 6.11 -13.72 -9.33
CA PRO A 128 5.90 -14.96 -8.58
C PRO A 128 6.86 -15.14 -7.40
N TRP A 129 8.07 -14.61 -7.48
CA TRP A 129 9.04 -14.60 -6.38
C TRP A 129 8.63 -13.71 -5.20
N ALA A 130 7.75 -12.73 -5.43
CA ALA A 130 7.24 -11.85 -4.38
C ALA A 130 6.01 -12.42 -3.66
N ASP A 131 5.52 -13.57 -4.10
CA ASP A 131 4.41 -14.22 -3.43
C ASP A 131 4.81 -14.70 -2.04
N GLU A 132 3.85 -14.70 -1.13
CA GLU A 132 4.05 -15.03 0.27
C GLU A 132 2.95 -15.99 0.76
N LYS A 133 3.31 -16.88 1.69
CA LYS A 133 2.36 -17.85 2.25
C LYS A 133 1.33 -17.17 3.15
N SER A 134 1.71 -16.04 3.76
CA SER A 134 0.84 -15.25 4.61
C SER A 134 -0.41 -14.77 3.87
N THR A 135 -1.53 -14.74 4.57
CA THR A 135 -2.75 -14.05 4.12
C THR A 135 -2.51 -12.56 3.96
N VAL A 136 -1.68 -11.98 4.82
CA VAL A 136 -1.38 -10.55 4.88
C VAL A 136 -0.26 -10.19 3.92
N MET A 137 -0.44 -9.10 3.16
CA MET A 137 0.58 -8.58 2.25
C MET A 137 1.68 -7.83 3.05
N THR A 138 2.93 -8.27 2.90
CA THR A 138 4.11 -7.59 3.43
C THR A 138 5.21 -7.48 2.38
N ARG A 139 5.81 -8.60 2.02
CA ARG A 139 6.87 -8.69 1.01
C ARG A 139 6.35 -8.41 -0.39
N SER A 140 5.15 -8.87 -0.69
CA SER A 140 4.48 -8.58 -1.96
C SER A 140 4.16 -7.10 -2.09
N PHE A 141 3.68 -6.43 -1.02
CA PHE A 141 3.46 -4.99 -1.01
C PHE A 141 4.72 -4.23 -1.41
N THR A 142 5.83 -4.46 -0.71
CA THR A 142 7.08 -3.72 -0.96
C THR A 142 7.72 -4.06 -2.31
N SER A 143 7.59 -5.31 -2.80
CA SER A 143 8.12 -5.71 -4.10
C SER A 143 7.32 -5.11 -5.27
N ILE A 144 5.99 -5.06 -5.17
CA ILE A 144 5.13 -4.41 -6.16
C ILE A 144 5.38 -2.90 -6.16
N LEU A 145 5.51 -2.27 -4.98
CA LEU A 145 5.86 -0.85 -4.85
C LEU A 145 7.19 -0.54 -5.55
N LEU A 146 8.24 -1.31 -5.26
CA LEU A 146 9.55 -1.17 -5.91
C LEU A 146 9.44 -1.29 -7.43
N SER A 147 8.60 -2.19 -7.93
CA SER A 147 8.38 -2.37 -9.37
C SER A 147 7.75 -1.14 -10.02
N PHE A 148 6.77 -0.52 -9.38
CA PHE A 148 6.15 0.71 -9.89
C PHE A 148 7.08 1.91 -9.79
N GLN A 149 7.91 2.00 -8.76
CA GLN A 149 8.95 3.04 -8.66
C GLN A 149 9.96 2.88 -9.81
N ARG A 150 10.39 1.66 -10.12
CA ARG A 150 11.28 1.36 -11.27
C ARG A 150 10.61 1.68 -12.60
N LEU A 151 9.32 1.37 -12.75
CA LEU A 151 8.56 1.72 -13.96
C LEU A 151 8.46 3.24 -14.12
N GLY A 152 8.15 3.98 -13.05
CA GLY A 152 8.10 5.44 -13.05
C GLY A 152 9.44 6.07 -13.45
N ALA A 153 10.54 5.60 -12.86
CA ALA A 153 11.89 6.03 -13.21
C ALA A 153 12.19 5.81 -14.70
N GLN A 154 11.82 4.65 -15.25
CA GLN A 154 12.02 4.33 -16.65
C GLN A 154 11.16 5.19 -17.59
N LEU A 155 9.90 5.43 -17.23
CA LEU A 155 8.98 6.28 -18.01
C LEU A 155 9.50 7.73 -18.11
N GLN A 156 10.28 8.18 -17.13
CA GLN A 156 10.90 9.50 -17.09
C GLN A 156 12.36 9.51 -17.59
N GLY A 157 12.95 8.35 -17.85
CA GLY A 157 14.37 8.26 -18.21
C GLY A 157 15.33 8.57 -17.05
N ASP A 158 14.86 8.48 -15.79
CA ASP A 158 15.66 8.79 -14.61
C ASP A 158 16.54 7.59 -14.22
N THR A 159 17.75 7.56 -14.75
CA THR A 159 18.73 6.50 -14.49
C THR A 159 19.35 6.58 -13.10
N ALA A 160 19.44 7.78 -12.51
CA ALA A 160 19.99 7.97 -11.18
C ALA A 160 19.05 7.37 -10.13
N LEU A 161 17.75 7.64 -10.25
CA LEU A 161 16.74 7.01 -9.42
C LEU A 161 16.71 5.50 -9.61
N ALA A 162 16.72 5.04 -10.85
CA ALA A 162 16.78 3.63 -11.15
C ALA A 162 17.91 2.93 -10.40
N SER A 163 19.12 3.53 -10.41
CA SER A 163 20.29 3.02 -9.70
C SER A 163 20.10 3.04 -8.18
N SER A 164 19.48 4.08 -7.62
CA SER A 164 19.16 4.16 -6.19
C SER A 164 18.20 3.06 -5.75
N LEU A 165 17.17 2.78 -6.55
CA LEU A 165 16.22 1.69 -6.29
C LEU A 165 16.89 0.31 -6.37
N ASP A 166 17.81 0.10 -7.32
CA ASP A 166 18.57 -1.15 -7.45
C ASP A 166 19.57 -1.37 -6.31
N ALA A 167 19.95 -0.31 -5.59
CA ALA A 167 20.79 -0.41 -4.40
C ALA A 167 20.03 -0.85 -3.13
N LEU A 168 18.71 -0.61 -3.04
CA LEU A 168 17.90 -0.90 -1.85
C LEU A 168 18.02 -2.33 -1.31
N PRO A 169 18.05 -3.41 -2.13
CA PRO A 169 18.20 -4.76 -1.62
C PRO A 169 19.45 -4.98 -0.77
N ARG A 170 20.55 -4.31 -1.13
CA ARG A 170 21.83 -4.40 -0.39
C ARG A 170 21.82 -3.61 0.90
N LEU A 171 21.03 -2.56 1.00
CA LEU A 171 20.89 -1.72 2.18
C LEU A 171 19.88 -2.31 3.18
N ALA A 172 18.85 -2.96 2.69
CA ALA A 172 17.72 -3.40 3.50
C ALA A 172 18.07 -4.54 4.48
N GLN A 173 18.88 -5.53 4.07
CA GLN A 173 19.19 -6.67 4.94
C GLN A 173 20.04 -6.26 6.15
N PRO A 174 21.17 -5.55 6.00
CA PRO A 174 21.94 -5.07 7.16
C PRO A 174 21.13 -4.14 8.07
N TRP A 175 20.28 -3.30 7.47
CA TRP A 175 19.40 -2.44 8.23
C TRP A 175 18.39 -3.25 9.06
N LEU A 176 17.80 -4.28 8.47
CA LEU A 176 16.83 -5.17 9.14
C LEU A 176 17.51 -5.92 10.29
N ASP A 177 18.70 -6.47 10.08
CA ASP A 177 19.47 -7.20 11.09
C ASP A 177 19.77 -6.31 12.31
N THR A 178 20.03 -5.01 12.07
CA THR A 178 20.32 -4.04 13.13
C THR A 178 19.07 -3.60 13.88
N ASN A 179 17.95 -3.37 13.18
CA ASN A 179 16.80 -2.66 13.76
C ASN A 179 15.64 -3.57 14.19
N ALA A 180 15.51 -4.78 13.64
CA ALA A 180 14.35 -5.62 13.88
C ALA A 180 14.15 -6.01 15.35
N ALA A 181 15.23 -6.26 16.08
CA ALA A 181 15.16 -6.65 17.48
C ALA A 181 14.61 -5.51 18.36
N SER A 182 15.05 -4.26 18.14
CA SER A 182 14.59 -3.09 18.89
C SER A 182 13.11 -2.79 18.65
N ILE A 183 12.64 -2.91 17.39
CA ILE A 183 11.24 -2.73 17.03
C ILE A 183 10.36 -3.79 17.69
N ARG A 184 10.75 -5.07 17.61
CA ARG A 184 10.02 -6.17 18.26
C ARG A 184 9.98 -6.01 19.79
N LYS A 185 11.09 -5.64 20.41
CA LYS A 185 11.17 -5.37 21.85
C LYS A 185 10.22 -4.24 22.24
N PHE A 186 10.26 -3.12 21.54
CA PHE A 186 9.37 -1.99 21.76
C PHE A 186 7.88 -2.38 21.66
N ALA A 187 7.51 -3.13 20.61
CA ALA A 187 6.14 -3.60 20.38
C ALA A 187 5.60 -4.52 21.51
N THR A 188 6.50 -5.18 22.25
CA THR A 188 6.13 -6.14 23.32
C THR A 188 6.22 -5.58 24.72
N GLN A 189 6.95 -4.48 24.94
CA GLN A 189 7.17 -3.89 26.27
C GLN A 189 5.93 -3.24 26.90
N ARG A 190 5.04 -2.67 26.08
CA ARG A 190 3.83 -1.97 26.54
C ARG A 190 2.60 -2.51 25.81
N ARG A 191 1.46 -2.41 26.49
CA ARG A 191 0.15 -2.67 25.87
C ARG A 191 -0.50 -1.33 25.56
N PHE A 192 -0.90 -1.16 24.30
CA PHE A 192 -1.62 0.00 23.84
C PHE A 192 -3.06 -0.39 23.52
N ALA A 193 -4.01 0.50 23.82
CA ALA A 193 -5.40 0.36 23.40
C ALA A 193 -5.56 0.85 21.96
N ASP A 194 -4.94 2.00 21.65
CA ASP A 194 -5.08 2.69 20.38
C ASP A 194 -3.76 2.73 19.63
N TYR A 195 -3.84 2.48 18.34
CA TYR A 195 -2.73 2.57 17.41
C TYR A 195 -3.04 3.64 16.36
N VAL A 196 -2.21 4.67 16.30
CA VAL A 196 -2.33 5.77 15.34
C VAL A 196 -1.10 5.81 14.46
N PHE A 197 -1.33 5.99 13.17
CA PHE A 197 -0.26 6.13 12.17
C PHE A 197 -0.38 7.47 11.50
N LEU A 198 0.69 8.23 11.48
CA LEU A 198 0.73 9.59 10.93
C LEU A 198 1.73 9.67 9.79
N GLY A 199 1.33 10.33 8.72
CA GLY A 199 2.19 10.57 7.57
C GLY A 199 1.70 11.77 6.76
N GLN A 200 2.62 12.58 6.27
CA GLN A 200 2.31 13.73 5.42
C GLN A 200 2.53 13.41 3.94
N GLY A 201 1.68 13.92 3.06
CA GLY A 201 1.80 13.69 1.61
C GLY A 201 1.72 12.20 1.26
N ALA A 202 2.70 11.68 0.53
CA ALA A 202 2.76 10.26 0.17
C ALA A 202 2.88 9.32 1.38
N HIS A 203 3.49 9.77 2.48
CA HIS A 203 3.59 8.99 3.72
C HIS A 203 2.23 8.68 4.37
N TYR A 204 1.19 9.47 4.08
CA TYR A 204 -0.16 9.17 4.54
C TYR A 204 -0.67 7.81 4.03
N TRP A 205 -0.37 7.46 2.79
CA TRP A 205 -0.79 6.17 2.24
C TRP A 205 0.01 5.00 2.81
N LEU A 206 1.26 5.26 3.21
CA LEU A 206 2.03 4.30 3.99
C LEU A 206 1.48 4.13 5.41
N ALA A 207 1.02 5.23 6.04
CA ALA A 207 0.34 5.19 7.34
C ALA A 207 -1.00 4.42 7.26
N GLN A 208 -1.76 4.54 6.18
CA GLN A 208 -2.97 3.75 5.94
C GLN A 208 -2.66 2.25 5.84
N GLU A 209 -1.62 1.88 5.09
CA GLU A 209 -1.18 0.48 5.01
C GLU A 209 -0.71 -0.04 6.36
N ALA A 210 0.03 0.76 7.13
CA ALA A 210 0.48 0.40 8.47
C ALA A 210 -0.68 0.17 9.45
N ALA A 211 -1.70 1.02 9.41
CA ALA A 211 -2.91 0.83 10.20
C ALA A 211 -3.66 -0.45 9.81
N LEU A 212 -3.75 -0.75 8.51
CA LEU A 212 -4.31 -2.02 8.04
C LEU A 212 -3.50 -3.21 8.57
N LYS A 213 -2.17 -3.15 8.55
CA LYS A 213 -1.30 -4.24 9.04
C LYS A 213 -1.49 -4.52 10.53
N ILE A 214 -1.57 -3.49 11.36
CA ILE A 214 -1.89 -3.68 12.80
C ILE A 214 -3.27 -4.31 12.95
N THR A 215 -4.26 -3.84 12.22
CA THR A 215 -5.62 -4.37 12.29
C THR A 215 -5.65 -5.85 11.90
N GLU A 216 -5.06 -6.22 10.79
CA GLU A 216 -5.03 -7.60 10.29
C GLU A 216 -4.23 -8.52 11.22
N MET A 217 -2.96 -8.19 11.48
CA MET A 217 -2.02 -9.07 12.17
C MET A 217 -2.29 -9.22 13.67
N SER A 218 -2.93 -8.22 14.30
CA SER A 218 -3.06 -8.18 15.75
C SER A 218 -4.49 -8.00 16.27
N ALA A 219 -5.48 -7.97 15.38
CA ALA A 219 -6.88 -7.71 15.73
C ALA A 219 -7.01 -6.48 16.66
N SER A 220 -6.24 -5.42 16.37
CA SER A 220 -6.27 -4.17 17.10
C SER A 220 -6.96 -3.10 16.27
N TYR A 221 -7.64 -2.16 16.94
CA TYR A 221 -8.14 -0.98 16.26
C TYR A 221 -6.99 -0.03 15.95
N ALA A 222 -6.91 0.43 14.71
CA ALA A 222 -5.88 1.33 14.25
C ALA A 222 -6.44 2.36 13.27
N GLN A 223 -5.89 3.56 13.30
CA GLN A 223 -6.29 4.67 12.43
C GLN A 223 -5.06 5.34 11.80
N ALA A 224 -5.25 5.95 10.65
CA ALA A 224 -4.22 6.76 10.02
C ALA A 224 -4.74 8.16 9.68
N TYR A 225 -3.86 9.16 9.81
CA TYR A 225 -4.18 10.56 9.52
C TYR A 225 -3.01 11.22 8.80
N HIS A 226 -3.31 12.30 8.08
CA HIS A 226 -2.26 13.26 7.74
C HIS A 226 -1.69 13.85 9.03
N THR A 227 -0.35 13.94 9.10
CA THR A 227 0.33 14.26 10.36
C THR A 227 -0.21 15.52 11.02
N LEU A 228 -0.31 16.61 10.29
CA LEU A 228 -0.74 17.88 10.86
C LEU A 228 -2.25 17.95 11.10
N GLU A 229 -3.06 17.23 10.31
CA GLU A 229 -4.51 17.11 10.51
C GLU A 229 -4.86 16.39 11.81
N PHE A 230 -3.96 15.60 12.38
CA PHE A 230 -4.20 14.97 13.68
C PHE A 230 -4.46 15.97 14.80
N ARG A 231 -3.93 17.20 14.70
CA ARG A 231 -4.21 18.29 15.65
C ARG A 231 -5.67 18.73 15.67
N HIS A 232 -6.41 18.53 14.58
CA HIS A 232 -7.74 19.10 14.37
C HIS A 232 -8.87 18.13 14.78
N GLY A 233 -8.81 17.64 16.02
CA GLY A 233 -9.81 16.76 16.64
C GLY A 233 -9.25 15.40 17.06
N PRO A 234 -8.67 14.58 16.17
CA PRO A 234 -8.18 13.23 16.51
C PRO A 234 -7.19 13.19 17.68
N ARG A 235 -6.41 14.26 17.88
CA ARG A 235 -5.48 14.41 19.02
C ARG A 235 -6.11 14.18 20.40
N SER A 236 -7.42 14.29 20.52
CA SER A 236 -8.14 14.06 21.79
C SER A 236 -7.93 12.66 22.38
N ILE A 237 -7.54 11.67 21.57
CA ILE A 237 -7.23 10.29 22.02
C ILE A 237 -5.78 10.11 22.49
N ALA A 238 -4.91 11.12 22.31
CA ALA A 238 -3.51 11.01 22.67
C ALA A 238 -3.34 10.92 24.19
N GLY A 239 -2.67 9.86 24.65
CA GLY A 239 -2.43 9.61 26.07
C GLY A 239 -1.65 8.31 26.30
N ALA A 240 -1.51 7.92 27.56
CA ALA A 240 -0.65 6.80 27.96
C ALA A 240 -1.02 5.44 27.34
N ALA A 241 -2.26 5.28 26.87
CA ALA A 241 -2.74 4.07 26.22
C ALA A 241 -2.57 4.09 24.69
N THR A 242 -2.07 5.19 24.10
CA THR A 242 -1.95 5.38 22.65
C THR A 242 -0.52 5.21 22.19
N LEU A 243 -0.30 4.39 21.16
CA LEU A 243 0.93 4.37 20.37
C LEU A 243 0.71 5.18 19.11
N ILE A 244 1.52 6.21 18.90
CA ILE A 244 1.52 7.03 17.69
C ILE A 244 2.79 6.74 16.91
N THR A 245 2.62 6.24 15.67
CA THR A 245 3.73 5.96 14.76
C THR A 245 3.78 7.03 13.68
N PHE A 246 4.92 7.69 13.56
CA PHE A 246 5.16 8.74 12.58
C PHE A 246 6.00 8.21 11.43
N PHE A 247 5.55 8.47 10.22
CA PHE A 247 6.36 8.39 9.00
C PHE A 247 6.77 9.82 8.63
N VAL A 248 7.93 10.24 9.11
CA VAL A 248 8.39 11.62 8.97
C VAL A 248 8.86 11.87 7.54
N SER A 249 8.29 12.89 6.90
CA SER A 249 8.63 13.33 5.56
C SER A 249 9.80 14.30 5.56
N ASP A 250 10.61 14.32 4.47
CA ASP A 250 11.72 15.29 4.36
C ASP A 250 11.19 16.73 4.32
N ALA A 251 10.04 16.95 3.66
CA ALA A 251 9.50 18.29 3.43
C ALA A 251 8.86 18.92 4.68
N ALA A 252 8.32 18.13 5.60
CA ALA A 252 7.62 18.61 6.79
C ALA A 252 8.32 18.23 8.11
N ALA A 253 9.58 17.82 8.05
CA ALA A 253 10.31 17.23 9.16
C ALA A 253 10.33 18.12 10.42
N GLU A 254 10.46 19.44 10.25
CA GLU A 254 10.47 20.40 11.38
C GLU A 254 9.09 20.47 12.06
N GLU A 255 8.03 20.63 11.28
CA GLU A 255 6.66 20.69 11.78
C GLU A 255 6.20 19.37 12.42
N GLU A 256 6.60 18.26 11.81
CA GLU A 256 6.32 16.92 12.33
C GLU A 256 7.07 16.67 13.64
N ALA A 257 8.32 17.14 13.78
CA ALA A 257 9.09 17.05 15.03
C ALA A 257 8.46 17.85 16.18
N LEU A 258 7.88 19.01 15.89
CA LEU A 258 7.10 19.77 16.88
C LEU A 258 5.90 18.95 17.36
N LEU A 259 5.16 18.31 16.45
CA LEU A 259 4.02 17.48 16.82
C LEU A 259 4.44 16.22 17.60
N VAL A 260 5.55 15.59 17.26
CA VAL A 260 6.11 14.45 18.04
C VAL A 260 6.34 14.89 19.50
N SER A 261 6.96 16.05 19.70
CA SER A 261 7.23 16.62 21.03
C SER A 261 5.95 16.96 21.78
N GLU A 262 4.96 17.54 21.09
CA GLU A 262 3.65 17.88 21.63
C GLU A 262 2.91 16.62 22.13
N LEU A 263 2.83 15.57 21.28
CA LEU A 263 2.13 14.33 21.66
C LEU A 263 2.85 13.56 22.76
N LYS A 264 4.19 13.65 22.83
CA LYS A 264 4.97 13.13 23.96
C LYS A 264 4.56 13.81 25.28
N SER A 265 4.37 15.12 25.28
CA SER A 265 3.96 15.88 26.46
C SER A 265 2.55 15.49 26.96
N LEU A 266 1.68 14.98 26.07
CA LEU A 266 0.38 14.44 26.40
C LEU A 266 0.42 13.00 26.93
N GLY A 267 1.61 12.40 27.02
CA GLY A 267 1.84 11.06 27.54
C GLY A 267 1.72 9.93 26.51
N ALA A 268 1.50 10.22 25.23
CA ALA A 268 1.48 9.22 24.19
C ALA A 268 2.88 8.61 23.98
N ALA A 269 2.93 7.33 23.61
CA ALA A 269 4.17 6.70 23.17
C ALA A 269 4.39 6.99 21.68
N ASN A 270 5.59 7.41 21.32
CA ASN A 270 5.95 7.77 19.93
C ASN A 270 6.98 6.80 19.34
N LEU A 271 6.58 6.11 18.27
CA LEU A 271 7.49 5.43 17.35
C LEU A 271 7.73 6.34 16.15
N VAL A 272 8.96 6.76 15.92
CA VAL A 272 9.30 7.70 14.83
C VAL A 272 10.15 6.99 13.78
N ILE A 273 9.65 6.92 12.56
CA ILE A 273 10.34 6.39 11.38
C ILE A 273 10.77 7.59 10.53
N VAL A 274 12.07 7.75 10.34
CA VAL A 274 12.65 8.92 9.67
C VAL A 274 13.88 8.52 8.85
N ASN A 275 14.25 9.27 7.84
CA ASN A 275 15.49 8.96 7.12
C ASN A 275 16.73 9.35 7.95
N ARG A 276 16.81 10.57 8.44
CA ARG A 276 17.91 11.07 9.25
C ARG A 276 17.39 11.54 10.60
N SER A 277 18.02 11.06 11.67
CA SER A 277 17.67 11.49 13.03
C SER A 277 18.10 12.92 13.29
N THR A 278 17.29 13.66 14.07
CA THR A 278 17.66 14.93 14.67
C THR A 278 17.64 14.80 16.20
N PRO A 279 18.37 15.65 16.94
CA PRO A 279 18.32 15.64 18.41
C PRO A 279 16.89 15.82 18.95
N GLN A 280 16.08 16.65 18.32
CA GLN A 280 14.69 16.90 18.68
C GLN A 280 13.84 15.64 18.54
N LEU A 281 13.87 14.97 17.38
CA LEU A 281 13.15 13.73 17.16
C LEU A 281 13.61 12.62 18.12
N ALA A 282 14.93 12.50 18.34
CA ALA A 282 15.48 11.49 19.25
C ALA A 282 14.98 11.68 20.68
N SER A 283 14.93 12.92 21.18
CA SER A 283 14.50 13.21 22.56
C SER A 283 12.98 13.02 22.77
N ALA A 284 12.18 13.24 21.71
CA ALA A 284 10.72 13.14 21.77
C ALA A 284 10.19 11.73 21.43
N SER A 285 11.03 10.81 20.97
CA SER A 285 10.64 9.44 20.60
C SER A 285 10.80 8.48 21.77
N ASP A 286 9.91 7.49 21.89
CA ASP A 286 10.13 6.30 22.73
C ASP A 286 10.94 5.23 21.94
N LEU A 287 10.78 5.21 20.63
CA LEU A 287 11.66 4.52 19.69
C LEU A 287 11.82 5.35 18.43
N LEU A 288 13.06 5.68 18.09
CA LEU A 288 13.40 6.28 16.80
C LEU A 288 14.04 5.23 15.89
N VAL A 289 13.52 5.12 14.67
CA VAL A 289 14.00 4.21 13.64
C VAL A 289 14.48 5.01 12.45
N ALA A 290 15.80 5.17 12.35
CA ALA A 290 16.44 5.88 11.25
C ALA A 290 16.72 4.90 10.09
N LEU A 291 16.30 5.27 8.87
CA LEU A 291 16.57 4.46 7.67
C LEU A 291 18.03 4.63 7.21
N ASN A 292 18.58 5.82 7.31
CA ASN A 292 19.95 6.19 6.91
C ASN A 292 20.29 5.83 5.46
N VAL A 293 19.32 6.00 4.56
CA VAL A 293 19.46 5.69 3.13
C VAL A 293 19.79 6.98 2.37
N ASP A 294 20.87 6.93 1.59
CA ASP A 294 21.23 8.00 0.68
C ASP A 294 20.54 7.80 -0.68
N ALA A 295 19.27 8.17 -0.72
CA ALA A 295 18.41 8.10 -1.88
C ALA A 295 17.27 9.13 -1.75
N PRO A 296 16.63 9.54 -2.85
CA PRO A 296 15.45 10.40 -2.80
C PRO A 296 14.34 9.81 -1.92
N GLU A 297 13.52 10.68 -1.32
CA GLU A 297 12.49 10.28 -0.36
C GLU A 297 11.59 9.16 -0.90
N PHE A 298 11.11 9.30 -2.13
CA PHE A 298 10.21 8.33 -2.73
C PHE A 298 10.86 6.96 -3.00
N ALA A 299 12.18 6.87 -3.14
CA ALA A 299 12.89 5.59 -3.26
C ALA A 299 12.92 4.81 -1.94
N ARG A 300 12.78 5.48 -0.80
CA ARG A 300 12.90 4.90 0.54
C ARG A 300 11.62 4.23 1.06
N PHE A 301 10.45 4.44 0.44
CA PHE A 301 9.17 3.91 0.91
C PHE A 301 9.14 2.39 1.15
N PRO A 302 9.76 1.53 0.30
CA PRO A 302 9.80 0.10 0.59
C PRO A 302 10.48 -0.22 1.93
N MET A 303 11.56 0.50 2.30
CA MET A 303 12.22 0.34 3.59
C MET A 303 11.40 0.94 4.73
N ALA A 304 10.76 2.09 4.52
CA ALA A 304 9.92 2.74 5.53
C ALA A 304 8.69 1.90 5.93
N ALA A 305 8.23 0.98 5.08
CA ALA A 305 7.15 0.06 5.41
C ALA A 305 7.55 -1.03 6.42
N ILE A 306 8.83 -1.43 6.46
CA ILE A 306 9.30 -2.58 7.25
C ILE A 306 9.02 -2.42 8.76
N PRO A 307 9.28 -1.27 9.41
CA PRO A 307 9.01 -1.10 10.84
C PRO A 307 7.55 -1.37 11.23
N ALA A 308 6.60 -0.93 10.40
CA ALA A 308 5.17 -1.17 10.65
C ALA A 308 4.78 -2.64 10.49
N HIS A 309 5.35 -3.35 9.52
CA HIS A 309 5.15 -4.79 9.35
C HIS A 309 5.70 -5.56 10.56
N LEU A 310 6.88 -5.20 11.05
CA LEU A 310 7.47 -5.79 12.25
C LEU A 310 6.65 -5.49 13.51
N LEU A 311 6.14 -4.26 13.64
CA LEU A 311 5.27 -3.84 14.74
C LEU A 311 3.99 -4.70 14.76
N GLY A 312 3.29 -4.81 13.62
CA GLY A 312 2.07 -5.60 13.49
C GLY A 312 2.28 -7.08 13.85
N THR A 313 3.34 -7.68 13.29
CA THR A 313 3.73 -9.05 13.61
C THR A 313 3.99 -9.24 15.10
N ALA A 314 4.80 -8.36 15.72
CA ALA A 314 5.17 -8.51 17.12
C ALA A 314 3.99 -8.31 18.09
N VAL A 315 3.09 -7.36 17.78
CA VAL A 315 1.86 -7.15 18.56
C VAL A 315 0.92 -8.34 18.45
N GLY A 316 0.75 -8.91 17.24
CA GLY A 316 -0.06 -10.11 17.03
C GLY A 316 0.46 -11.31 17.82
N LEU A 317 1.75 -11.63 17.69
CA LEU A 317 2.39 -12.71 18.44
C LEU A 317 2.28 -12.52 19.95
N ARG A 318 2.48 -11.31 20.47
CA ARG A 318 2.29 -10.98 21.89
C ARG A 318 0.86 -11.29 22.37
N LYS A 319 -0.14 -11.10 21.50
CA LYS A 319 -1.55 -11.40 21.81
C LYS A 319 -1.90 -12.89 21.65
N GLY A 320 -0.94 -13.75 21.26
CA GLY A 320 -1.17 -15.17 20.97
C GLY A 320 -1.90 -15.43 19.66
N LEU A 321 -1.87 -14.46 18.73
CA LEU A 321 -2.47 -14.59 17.41
C LEU A 321 -1.43 -15.07 16.40
N ASP A 322 -1.91 -15.64 15.29
CA ASP A 322 -1.09 -15.95 14.13
C ASP A 322 -1.16 -14.79 13.12
N PRO A 323 -0.11 -13.98 12.97
CA PRO A 323 -0.09 -12.84 12.03
C PRO A 323 -0.16 -13.26 10.55
N ASP A 324 0.20 -14.52 10.24
CA ASP A 324 0.17 -15.03 8.86
C ASP A 324 -1.21 -15.56 8.47
N SER A 325 -2.03 -15.90 9.45
CA SER A 325 -3.39 -16.43 9.28
C SER A 325 -4.39 -15.70 10.18
N PRO A 326 -4.64 -14.39 9.95
CA PRO A 326 -5.55 -13.62 10.78
C PRO A 326 -6.97 -14.16 10.73
N LYS A 327 -7.65 -14.08 11.90
CA LYS A 327 -9.05 -14.48 12.01
C LYS A 327 -9.93 -13.70 11.03
N ASN A 328 -10.90 -14.38 10.42
CA ASN A 328 -11.87 -13.83 9.48
C ASN A 328 -11.29 -13.28 8.15
N LEU A 329 -10.03 -13.55 7.86
CA LEU A 329 -9.42 -13.17 6.59
C LEU A 329 -9.10 -14.41 5.75
N THR A 330 -9.14 -14.23 4.44
CA THR A 330 -8.68 -15.17 3.44
C THR A 330 -7.67 -14.51 2.53
N ARG A 331 -6.80 -15.31 1.91
CA ARG A 331 -5.75 -14.81 1.01
C ARG A 331 -6.30 -13.99 -0.17
N ALA A 332 -7.49 -14.35 -0.64
CA ALA A 332 -8.24 -13.61 -1.65
C ALA A 332 -9.72 -13.59 -1.23
N VAL A 333 -10.36 -12.44 -1.39
CA VAL A 333 -11.81 -12.33 -1.25
C VAL A 333 -12.45 -12.86 -2.53
N VAL A 334 -12.94 -14.10 -2.47
CA VAL A 334 -13.66 -14.75 -3.58
C VAL A 334 -15.12 -14.84 -3.19
N LEU A 335 -15.96 -13.97 -3.77
CA LEU A 335 -17.39 -13.93 -3.52
C LEU A 335 -18.10 -14.97 -4.39
N ALA A 336 -19.08 -15.69 -3.82
CA ALA A 336 -19.97 -16.52 -4.60
C ALA A 336 -20.71 -15.66 -5.65
N ALA A 337 -20.93 -16.23 -6.83
CA ALA A 337 -21.80 -15.57 -7.81
C ALA A 337 -23.16 -15.29 -7.14
N PRO A 338 -23.77 -14.08 -7.33
CA PRO A 338 -25.11 -13.85 -6.83
C PRO A 338 -26.02 -14.95 -7.39
N ALA A 339 -26.78 -15.60 -6.51
CA ALA A 339 -27.78 -16.56 -6.94
C ALA A 339 -28.62 -15.87 -8.03
N LYS A 340 -28.72 -16.50 -9.21
CA LYS A 340 -29.65 -16.00 -10.24
C LYS A 340 -30.98 -15.85 -9.54
N SER A 341 -31.55 -14.63 -9.49
CA SER A 341 -32.90 -14.44 -9.05
C SER A 341 -33.74 -15.31 -9.99
N THR A 342 -34.23 -16.43 -9.48
CA THR A 342 -35.30 -17.15 -10.15
C THR A 342 -36.38 -16.11 -10.38
N GLU A 343 -36.68 -15.85 -11.63
CA GLU A 343 -37.79 -14.99 -12.04
C GLU A 343 -39.01 -15.37 -11.19
N ALA A 344 -39.30 -14.53 -10.20
CA ALA A 344 -40.52 -14.66 -9.43
C ALA A 344 -41.66 -14.47 -10.41
N SER A 345 -42.33 -15.56 -10.68
CA SER A 345 -43.41 -15.76 -11.63
C SER A 345 -44.31 -14.51 -11.76
N SER A 346 -44.42 -14.02 -12.97
CA SER A 346 -45.39 -13.04 -13.43
C SER A 346 -46.86 -13.52 -13.31
N ALA A 347 -47.14 -14.53 -12.48
CA ALA A 347 -48.44 -15.15 -12.31
C ALA A 347 -49.30 -14.58 -11.16
N ALA A 348 -48.77 -13.67 -10.32
CA ALA A 348 -49.53 -13.16 -9.17
C ALA A 348 -50.23 -11.79 -9.39
N ARG A 349 -50.20 -11.21 -10.59
CA ARG A 349 -50.88 -9.92 -10.88
C ARG A 349 -52.16 -10.01 -11.68
N ARG A 350 -52.86 -11.15 -11.70
CA ARG A 350 -54.16 -11.30 -12.38
C ARG A 350 -55.30 -11.86 -11.52
N LYS A 351 -55.37 -11.54 -10.23
CA LYS A 351 -56.54 -11.88 -9.41
C LYS A 351 -56.82 -10.82 -8.33
N VAL A 352 -56.91 -9.57 -8.68
CA VAL A 352 -57.60 -8.54 -7.88
C VAL A 352 -58.17 -7.55 -8.88
N ASN A 353 -59.21 -7.92 -9.59
CA ASN A 353 -60.23 -7.12 -10.26
C ASN A 353 -61.20 -8.09 -10.95
N ALA A 354 -62.13 -8.66 -10.17
CA ALA A 354 -63.45 -9.13 -10.55
C ALA A 354 -64.36 -9.05 -9.31
#